data_f0450bdcf5034fe184c4af2d01c99c22
#
_entry.id   f0450bdcf5034fe184c4af2d01c99c22
#
_cell.length_a   1.000
_cell.length_b   1.000
_cell.length_c   1.000
_cell.angle_alpha   90.00
_cell.angle_beta   90.00
_cell.angle_gamma   90.00
#
_symmetry.space_group_name_H-M   'P 1'
#
loop_
_entity.id
_entity.type
_entity.pdbx_description
1 polymer ?
#
loop_
_entity_poly.entity_id
_entity_poly.type
_entity_poly.pdbx_seq_one_letter_code
_entity_poly.pdbx_strand_id
1 'polypeptide(L)'
;ANEKPLLVKYDSEYYLPILKSYPETIYGGDFDTEADYRDPFVIDLINSNGWMIMPIIPYSYNTIIRDMDSPAPSPPSIKNWLGTDDQARDVLSRLIYGFRISILFGFALTFLSMIIGVTAGAIQGYFGGKIDLFFQRFMEIWSAIPTLYVLIILASVIQPNFWWLLIILLLFSWMGYVGVVRAEFLRARNFDYVRAAKALGVSNIVIIFRHLLPNATVATITFLPFSLSASVTVLSGLDFLGFGLPPGSASLGEMVNQGRNNLQAPWLGITSFFTLGLMLGLLVFVGEAIRDALDPRKTFL
;
A
#
# COMPACT_ATOMS: atom_id res chain seq x y z
N ALA A 1 -16.96 -4.14 0.00
CA ALA A 1 -16.87 -5.18 1.01
C ALA A 1 -16.91 -4.55 2.41
N ASN A 2 -17.91 -4.87 3.20
CA ASN A 2 -18.04 -4.43 4.59
C ASN A 2 -19.11 -5.29 5.27
N GLU A 3 -18.99 -5.55 6.56
CA GLU A 3 -19.99 -6.24 7.36
C GLU A 3 -21.13 -5.35 7.86
N LYS A 4 -20.95 -4.01 7.77
CA LYS A 4 -21.96 -3.02 8.17
C LYS A 4 -22.85 -2.64 6.99
N PRO A 5 -24.16 -2.46 7.19
CA PRO A 5 -25.09 -1.99 6.16
C PRO A 5 -24.71 -0.59 5.67
N LEU A 6 -25.00 -0.32 4.41
CA LEU A 6 -24.88 1.00 3.82
C LEU A 6 -25.92 1.96 4.39
N LEU A 7 -27.14 1.44 4.58
CA LEU A 7 -28.29 2.18 5.07
C LEU A 7 -29.20 1.25 5.84
N VAL A 8 -29.68 1.71 6.99
CA VAL A 8 -30.74 1.07 7.77
C VAL A 8 -31.86 2.07 7.94
N LYS A 9 -33.10 1.64 7.66
CA LYS A 9 -34.31 2.36 8.04
C LYS A 9 -34.97 1.60 9.21
N TYR A 10 -35.21 2.29 10.33
CA TYR A 10 -35.85 1.71 11.51
C TYR A 10 -36.72 2.77 12.18
N ASP A 11 -37.98 2.47 12.54
CA ASP A 11 -38.92 3.40 13.14
C ASP A 11 -39.00 4.77 12.44
N SER A 12 -39.03 4.78 11.10
CA SER A 12 -39.07 5.97 10.25
C SER A 12 -37.81 6.84 10.26
N GLU A 13 -36.77 6.46 10.99
CA GLU A 13 -35.46 7.10 10.98
C GLU A 13 -34.47 6.36 10.07
N TYR A 14 -33.47 7.10 9.59
CA TYR A 14 -32.41 6.57 8.72
C TYR A 14 -31.06 6.59 9.45
N TYR A 15 -30.38 5.45 9.42
CA TYR A 15 -29.08 5.24 10.02
C TYR A 15 -28.06 4.84 8.96
N LEU A 16 -26.81 5.30 9.11
CA LEU A 16 -25.69 5.00 8.23
C LEU A 16 -24.57 4.25 8.98
N PRO A 17 -24.73 2.95 9.22
CA PRO A 17 -23.78 2.17 10.02
C PRO A 17 -22.37 2.13 9.44
N ILE A 18 -22.24 2.31 8.13
CA ILE A 18 -20.96 2.39 7.46
C ILE A 18 -20.13 3.61 7.90
N LEU A 19 -20.77 4.68 8.33
CA LEU A 19 -20.13 5.95 8.73
C LEU A 19 -20.05 6.12 10.25
N LYS A 20 -21.05 5.62 10.98
CA LYS A 20 -21.17 5.78 12.42
C LYS A 20 -21.61 4.48 13.07
N SER A 21 -21.00 4.13 14.20
CA SER A 21 -21.41 2.98 15.01
C SER A 21 -22.68 3.30 15.78
N TYR A 22 -23.62 2.36 15.80
CA TYR A 22 -24.89 2.46 16.51
C TYR A 22 -25.01 1.27 17.46
N PRO A 23 -25.45 1.49 18.72
CA PRO A 23 -25.68 0.40 19.65
C PRO A 23 -26.92 -0.42 19.26
N GLU A 24 -26.96 -1.68 19.66
CA GLU A 24 -28.06 -2.59 19.39
C GLU A 24 -29.38 -2.10 20.00
N THR A 25 -29.30 -1.40 21.12
CA THR A 25 -30.48 -0.79 21.82
C THR A 25 -31.30 0.15 20.93
N ILE A 26 -30.71 0.77 19.93
CA ILE A 26 -31.44 1.60 18.94
C ILE A 26 -32.46 0.78 18.15
N TYR A 27 -32.15 -0.49 17.91
CA TYR A 27 -33.00 -1.41 17.17
C TYR A 27 -33.87 -2.26 18.07
N GLY A 28 -33.93 -1.97 19.37
CA GLY A 28 -34.71 -2.71 20.36
C GLY A 28 -34.00 -3.91 20.96
N GLY A 29 -32.69 -4.04 20.79
CA GLY A 29 -31.89 -5.07 21.44
C GLY A 29 -31.52 -4.73 22.89
N ASP A 30 -30.90 -5.70 23.58
CA ASP A 30 -30.61 -5.61 25.00
C ASP A 30 -29.23 -5.02 25.33
N PHE A 31 -28.32 -4.95 24.34
CA PHE A 31 -26.93 -4.58 24.58
C PHE A 31 -26.60 -3.15 24.10
N ASP A 32 -25.87 -2.40 24.93
CA ASP A 32 -25.38 -1.05 24.60
C ASP A 32 -24.03 -1.12 23.84
N THR A 33 -23.71 -2.27 23.26
CA THR A 33 -22.58 -2.48 22.38
C THR A 33 -22.97 -2.24 20.93
N GLU A 34 -22.01 -2.02 20.07
CA GLU A 34 -22.26 -1.86 18.63
C GLU A 34 -23.05 -3.07 18.09
N ALA A 35 -24.12 -2.80 17.33
CA ALA A 35 -24.97 -3.81 16.74
C ALA A 35 -24.20 -4.70 15.74
N ASP A 36 -24.30 -6.02 15.90
CA ASP A 36 -23.82 -6.97 14.89
C ASP A 36 -24.93 -7.21 13.86
N TYR A 37 -24.82 -6.55 12.73
CA TYR A 37 -25.81 -6.64 11.62
C TYR A 37 -25.82 -8.00 10.91
N ARG A 38 -25.06 -8.97 11.39
CA ARG A 38 -25.06 -10.36 10.92
C ARG A 38 -25.67 -11.32 11.92
N ASP A 39 -25.93 -10.87 13.14
CA ASP A 39 -26.67 -11.64 14.12
C ASP A 39 -28.11 -11.78 13.65
N PRO A 40 -28.63 -13.03 13.52
CA PRO A 40 -30.02 -13.28 13.15
C PRO A 40 -31.01 -12.49 14.01
N PHE A 41 -30.74 -12.35 15.32
CA PHE A 41 -31.58 -11.60 16.24
C PHE A 41 -31.69 -10.13 15.86
N VAL A 42 -30.55 -9.48 15.60
CA VAL A 42 -30.49 -8.06 15.17
C VAL A 42 -31.14 -7.86 13.80
N ILE A 43 -30.95 -8.83 12.89
CA ILE A 43 -31.61 -8.83 11.58
C ILE A 43 -33.13 -8.86 11.74
N ASP A 44 -33.64 -9.72 12.59
CA ASP A 44 -35.08 -9.85 12.84
C ASP A 44 -35.66 -8.60 13.51
N LEU A 45 -34.94 -7.99 14.46
CA LEU A 45 -35.32 -6.71 15.07
C LEU A 45 -35.45 -5.60 14.02
N ILE A 46 -34.46 -5.45 13.16
CA ILE A 46 -34.48 -4.41 12.11
C ILE A 46 -35.61 -4.70 11.11
N ASN A 47 -35.82 -5.95 10.67
CA ASN A 47 -36.81 -6.31 9.69
C ASN A 47 -38.23 -6.21 10.24
N SER A 48 -38.43 -6.26 11.57
CA SER A 48 -39.75 -6.11 12.18
C SER A 48 -40.34 -4.69 12.01
N ASN A 49 -39.49 -3.66 12.06
CA ASN A 49 -39.91 -2.26 11.99
C ASN A 49 -39.21 -1.43 10.88
N GLY A 50 -38.50 -2.13 9.97
CA GLY A 50 -37.76 -1.47 8.93
C GLY A 50 -37.14 -2.39 7.90
N TRP A 51 -36.03 -1.96 7.35
CA TRP A 51 -35.20 -2.69 6.39
C TRP A 51 -33.77 -2.20 6.39
N MET A 52 -32.85 -3.00 5.88
CA MET A 52 -31.45 -2.63 5.71
C MET A 52 -30.92 -2.99 4.32
N ILE A 53 -29.99 -2.19 3.82
CA ILE A 53 -29.26 -2.42 2.56
C ILE A 53 -27.83 -2.84 2.91
N MET A 54 -27.53 -4.12 2.73
CA MET A 54 -26.17 -4.63 2.87
C MET A 54 -25.32 -4.29 1.64
N PRO A 55 -23.98 -4.15 1.79
CA PRO A 55 -23.08 -4.09 0.65
C PRO A 55 -23.17 -5.36 -0.21
N ILE A 56 -22.80 -5.26 -1.49
CA ILE A 56 -22.77 -6.41 -2.42
C ILE A 56 -21.93 -7.56 -1.85
N ILE A 57 -20.85 -7.24 -1.14
CA ILE A 57 -20.02 -8.20 -0.40
C ILE A 57 -20.20 -7.89 1.08
N PRO A 58 -21.08 -8.64 1.80
CA PRO A 58 -21.44 -8.34 3.19
C PRO A 58 -20.42 -8.90 4.20
N TYR A 59 -19.13 -8.89 3.84
CA TYR A 59 -18.04 -9.39 4.66
C TYR A 59 -16.92 -8.37 4.76
N SER A 60 -16.31 -8.25 5.93
CA SER A 60 -15.02 -7.59 6.13
C SER A 60 -13.87 -8.59 5.87
N TYR A 61 -12.65 -8.10 5.84
CA TYR A 61 -11.48 -8.97 5.60
C TYR A 61 -11.20 -9.97 6.73
N ASN A 62 -11.72 -9.70 7.93
CA ASN A 62 -11.54 -10.51 9.14
C ASN A 62 -12.83 -11.26 9.57
N THR A 63 -13.92 -11.08 8.83
CA THR A 63 -15.20 -11.74 9.14
C THR A 63 -15.09 -13.24 8.96
N ILE A 64 -15.27 -14.01 10.04
CA ILE A 64 -15.31 -15.47 10.01
C ILE A 64 -16.73 -15.90 9.68
N ILE A 65 -16.90 -16.69 8.62
CA ILE A 65 -18.19 -17.22 8.18
C ILE A 65 -18.44 -18.52 8.92
N ARG A 66 -19.51 -18.56 9.70
CA ARG A 66 -19.88 -19.74 10.51
C ARG A 66 -20.82 -20.69 9.77
N ASP A 67 -21.67 -20.14 8.89
CA ASP A 67 -22.69 -20.89 8.15
C ASP A 67 -22.17 -21.33 6.77
N MET A 68 -21.20 -22.24 6.77
CA MET A 68 -20.61 -22.80 5.55
C MET A 68 -21.15 -24.20 5.29
N ASP A 69 -21.42 -24.51 4.01
CA ASP A 69 -21.90 -25.83 3.59
C ASP A 69 -20.77 -26.89 3.60
N SER A 70 -19.50 -26.44 3.65
CA SER A 70 -18.31 -27.32 3.66
C SER A 70 -17.21 -26.73 4.55
N PRO A 71 -16.28 -27.55 5.06
CA PRO A 71 -15.14 -27.07 5.86
C PRO A 71 -14.28 -26.04 5.11
N ALA A 72 -13.64 -25.12 5.85
CA ALA A 72 -12.68 -24.18 5.28
C ALA A 72 -11.37 -24.90 4.87
N PRO A 73 -10.77 -24.52 3.72
CA PRO A 73 -11.26 -23.55 2.74
C PRO A 73 -12.40 -24.11 1.86
N SER A 74 -13.49 -23.37 1.75
CA SER A 74 -14.66 -23.74 0.92
C SER A 74 -14.58 -23.19 -0.49
N PRO A 75 -15.02 -23.95 -1.51
CA PRO A 75 -14.97 -23.53 -2.90
C PRO A 75 -15.88 -22.32 -3.19
N PRO A 76 -15.71 -21.66 -4.35
CA PRO A 76 -16.57 -20.59 -4.81
C PRO A 76 -18.05 -20.98 -4.80
N SER A 77 -18.91 -20.09 -4.30
CA SER A 77 -20.36 -20.28 -4.16
C SER A 77 -21.10 -18.96 -4.45
N ILE A 78 -22.45 -19.01 -4.48
CA ILE A 78 -23.28 -17.80 -4.66
C ILE A 78 -23.07 -16.81 -3.51
N LYS A 79 -22.84 -17.30 -2.28
CA LYS A 79 -22.57 -16.45 -1.11
C LYS A 79 -21.13 -15.93 -1.08
N ASN A 80 -20.19 -16.73 -1.52
CA ASN A 80 -18.75 -16.43 -1.53
C ASN A 80 -18.20 -16.64 -2.94
N TRP A 81 -18.20 -15.63 -3.76
CA TRP A 81 -17.92 -15.70 -5.21
C TRP A 81 -16.55 -16.28 -5.54
N LEU A 82 -15.55 -16.03 -4.71
CA LEU A 82 -14.20 -16.58 -4.86
C LEU A 82 -13.87 -17.62 -3.77
N GLY A 83 -14.89 -18.15 -3.09
CA GLY A 83 -14.72 -19.11 -2.00
C GLY A 83 -14.24 -18.47 -0.70
N THR A 84 -13.82 -19.32 0.23
CA THR A 84 -13.27 -18.91 1.52
C THR A 84 -11.80 -19.30 1.66
N ASP A 85 -11.10 -18.62 2.57
CA ASP A 85 -9.74 -18.97 2.95
C ASP A 85 -9.69 -20.06 4.03
N ASP A 86 -8.49 -20.42 4.49
CA ASP A 86 -8.25 -21.46 5.49
C ASP A 86 -8.79 -21.13 6.89
N GLN A 87 -9.16 -19.87 7.14
CA GLN A 87 -9.80 -19.40 8.38
C GLN A 87 -11.27 -19.05 8.19
N ALA A 88 -11.93 -19.59 7.15
CA ALA A 88 -13.34 -19.34 6.85
C ALA A 88 -13.68 -17.86 6.58
N ARG A 89 -12.76 -17.08 5.99
CA ARG A 89 -12.98 -15.69 5.61
C ARG A 89 -13.21 -15.57 4.10
N ASP A 90 -14.03 -14.61 3.68
CA ASP A 90 -14.34 -14.40 2.27
C ASP A 90 -13.12 -13.92 1.46
N VAL A 91 -12.76 -14.67 0.42
CA VAL A 91 -11.58 -14.41 -0.42
C VAL A 91 -11.70 -13.08 -1.15
N LEU A 92 -12.87 -12.77 -1.72
CA LEU A 92 -13.05 -11.53 -2.49
C LEU A 92 -12.93 -10.29 -1.60
N SER A 93 -13.50 -10.36 -0.40
CA SER A 93 -13.32 -9.31 0.61
C SER A 93 -11.85 -9.10 0.94
N ARG A 94 -11.11 -10.18 1.21
CA ARG A 94 -9.69 -10.13 1.52
C ARG A 94 -8.84 -9.58 0.37
N LEU A 95 -9.19 -9.93 -0.87
CA LEU A 95 -8.52 -9.36 -2.06
C LEU A 95 -8.72 -7.85 -2.17
N ILE A 96 -9.94 -7.35 -1.96
CA ILE A 96 -10.24 -5.90 -2.02
C ILE A 96 -9.47 -5.13 -0.94
N TYR A 97 -9.49 -5.62 0.30
CA TYR A 97 -8.76 -4.98 1.40
C TYR A 97 -7.24 -5.12 1.24
N GLY A 98 -6.76 -6.27 0.77
CA GLY A 98 -5.34 -6.50 0.49
C GLY A 98 -4.82 -5.59 -0.62
N PHE A 99 -5.59 -5.43 -1.70
CA PHE A 99 -5.31 -4.47 -2.76
C PHE A 99 -5.17 -3.04 -2.21
N ARG A 100 -6.14 -2.60 -1.39
CA ARG A 100 -6.11 -1.27 -0.76
C ARG A 100 -4.87 -1.08 0.11
N ILE A 101 -4.55 -2.04 0.99
CA ILE A 101 -3.39 -1.94 1.88
C ILE A 101 -2.09 -1.91 1.08
N SER A 102 -1.95 -2.78 0.07
CA SER A 102 -0.76 -2.82 -0.79
C SER A 102 -0.53 -1.51 -1.54
N ILE A 103 -1.59 -0.92 -2.08
CA ILE A 103 -1.52 0.39 -2.76
C ILE A 103 -1.12 1.49 -1.78
N LEU A 104 -1.78 1.58 -0.62
CA LEU A 104 -1.47 2.61 0.38
C LEU A 104 -0.03 2.49 0.89
N PHE A 105 0.43 1.26 1.16
CA PHE A 105 1.80 1.01 1.57
C PHE A 105 2.80 1.39 0.48
N GLY A 106 2.54 0.95 -0.76
CA GLY A 106 3.37 1.26 -1.91
C GLY A 106 3.52 2.75 -2.13
N PHE A 107 2.43 3.51 -2.08
CA PHE A 107 2.45 4.98 -2.18
C PHE A 107 3.21 5.61 -1.02
N ALA A 108 2.95 5.22 0.22
CA ALA A 108 3.63 5.77 1.39
C ALA A 108 5.15 5.53 1.33
N LEU A 109 5.57 4.29 1.05
CA LEU A 109 6.99 3.94 0.95
C LEU A 109 7.66 4.68 -0.21
N THR A 110 7.04 4.69 -1.39
CA THR A 110 7.58 5.35 -2.58
C THR A 110 7.72 6.85 -2.38
N PHE A 111 6.68 7.51 -1.86
CA PHE A 111 6.69 8.96 -1.65
C PHE A 111 7.72 9.40 -0.61
N LEU A 112 7.79 8.71 0.52
CA LEU A 112 8.76 9.01 1.58
C LEU A 112 10.19 8.72 1.10
N SER A 113 10.41 7.61 0.41
CA SER A 113 11.71 7.26 -0.18
C SER A 113 12.15 8.30 -1.21
N MET A 114 11.23 8.79 -2.02
CA MET A 114 11.49 9.84 -3.01
C MET A 114 11.93 11.13 -2.31
N ILE A 115 11.24 11.59 -1.27
CA ILE A 115 11.60 12.81 -0.54
C ILE A 115 13.02 12.71 0.02
N ILE A 116 13.33 11.61 0.72
CA ILE A 116 14.65 11.40 1.33
C ILE A 116 15.73 11.26 0.25
N GLY A 117 15.50 10.43 -0.76
CA GLY A 117 16.46 10.14 -1.80
C GLY A 117 16.75 11.34 -2.71
N VAL A 118 15.71 12.12 -3.06
CA VAL A 118 15.86 13.37 -3.82
C VAL A 118 16.67 14.38 -3.02
N THR A 119 16.38 14.54 -1.73
CA THR A 119 17.11 15.46 -0.86
C THR A 119 18.57 15.04 -0.73
N ALA A 120 18.84 13.77 -0.45
CA ALA A 120 20.19 13.25 -0.33
C ALA A 120 20.97 13.35 -1.66
N GLY A 121 20.35 12.99 -2.79
CA GLY A 121 20.94 13.10 -4.12
C GLY A 121 21.23 14.54 -4.54
N ALA A 122 20.33 15.47 -4.21
CA ALA A 122 20.52 16.89 -4.46
C ALA A 122 21.73 17.45 -3.67
N ILE A 123 21.84 17.11 -2.39
CA ILE A 123 22.99 17.53 -1.56
C ILE A 123 24.29 16.97 -2.13
N GLN A 124 24.36 15.68 -2.40
CA GLN A 124 25.53 15.02 -2.96
C GLN A 124 25.94 15.64 -4.31
N GLY A 125 24.98 15.74 -5.24
CA GLY A 125 25.23 16.24 -6.59
C GLY A 125 25.59 17.73 -6.63
N TYR A 126 24.97 18.57 -5.78
CA TYR A 126 25.24 20.00 -5.74
C TYR A 126 26.61 20.32 -5.14
N PHE A 127 26.87 19.83 -3.94
CA PHE A 127 28.15 20.14 -3.26
C PHE A 127 29.32 19.34 -3.84
N GLY A 128 29.09 18.05 -4.15
CA GLY A 128 30.15 17.20 -4.70
C GLY A 128 31.34 16.97 -3.74
N GLY A 129 32.48 16.58 -4.29
CA GLY A 129 33.73 16.45 -3.55
C GLY A 129 33.65 15.53 -2.33
N LYS A 130 34.09 16.01 -1.17
CA LYS A 130 34.15 15.22 0.07
C LYS A 130 32.75 14.81 0.60
N ILE A 131 31.75 15.67 0.41
CA ILE A 131 30.35 15.40 0.82
C ILE A 131 29.81 14.24 0.00
N ASP A 132 29.94 14.32 -1.30
CA ASP A 132 29.53 13.25 -2.21
C ASP A 132 30.23 11.94 -1.90
N LEU A 133 31.56 11.97 -1.72
CA LEU A 133 32.33 10.76 -1.39
C LEU A 133 31.87 10.12 -0.07
N PHE A 134 31.63 10.92 0.97
CA PHE A 134 31.16 10.42 2.26
C PHE A 134 29.80 9.73 2.12
N PHE A 135 28.84 10.36 1.46
CA PHE A 135 27.51 9.77 1.27
C PHE A 135 27.57 8.50 0.42
N GLN A 136 28.40 8.46 -0.63
CA GLN A 136 28.56 7.24 -1.45
C GLN A 136 29.13 6.09 -0.60
N ARG A 137 30.16 6.34 0.22
CA ARG A 137 30.71 5.31 1.11
C ARG A 137 29.71 4.84 2.17
N PHE A 138 28.95 5.78 2.73
CA PHE A 138 27.87 5.43 3.64
C PHE A 138 26.84 4.51 2.97
N MET A 139 26.37 4.88 1.78
CA MET A 139 25.37 4.07 1.06
C MET A 139 25.92 2.70 0.64
N GLU A 140 27.19 2.61 0.23
CA GLU A 140 27.83 1.34 -0.08
C GLU A 140 27.84 0.38 1.13
N ILE A 141 28.23 0.88 2.30
CA ILE A 141 28.23 0.09 3.55
C ILE A 141 26.81 -0.28 3.96
N TRP A 142 25.88 0.69 3.89
CA TRP A 142 24.49 0.49 4.30
C TRP A 142 23.74 -0.48 3.40
N SER A 143 23.91 -0.39 2.09
CA SER A 143 23.29 -1.29 1.12
C SER A 143 23.86 -2.71 1.14
N ALA A 144 25.04 -2.93 1.72
CA ALA A 144 25.61 -4.26 1.91
C ALA A 144 24.87 -5.07 2.99
N ILE A 145 24.08 -4.40 3.84
CA ILE A 145 23.27 -5.08 4.87
C ILE A 145 22.06 -5.73 4.17
N PRO A 146 21.90 -7.07 4.24
CA PRO A 146 20.76 -7.72 3.62
C PRO A 146 19.46 -7.37 4.38
N THR A 147 18.60 -6.57 3.77
CA THR A 147 17.36 -6.05 4.37
C THR A 147 16.47 -7.15 4.95
N LEU A 148 16.40 -8.31 4.27
CA LEU A 148 15.59 -9.44 4.73
C LEU A 148 16.05 -9.96 6.10
N TYR A 149 17.38 -10.07 6.33
CA TYR A 149 17.88 -10.51 7.64
C TYR A 149 17.58 -9.49 8.75
N VAL A 150 17.67 -8.21 8.44
CA VAL A 150 17.26 -7.15 9.40
C VAL A 150 15.80 -7.32 9.78
N LEU A 151 14.92 -7.53 8.79
CA LEU A 151 13.48 -7.76 9.03
C LEU A 151 13.22 -9.01 9.88
N ILE A 152 13.88 -10.13 9.58
CA ILE A 152 13.72 -11.38 10.34
C ILE A 152 14.14 -11.18 11.81
N ILE A 153 15.31 -10.57 12.04
CA ILE A 153 15.82 -10.32 13.40
C ILE A 153 14.86 -9.40 14.16
N LEU A 154 14.42 -8.33 13.53
CA LEU A 154 13.53 -7.37 14.19
C LEU A 154 12.12 -7.94 14.40
N ALA A 155 11.58 -8.71 13.46
CA ALA A 155 10.29 -9.38 13.60
C ALA A 155 10.26 -10.42 14.73
N SER A 156 11.42 -10.98 15.12
CA SER A 156 11.52 -11.89 16.27
C SER A 156 11.36 -11.18 17.62
N VAL A 157 11.57 -9.85 17.67
CA VAL A 157 11.53 -9.03 18.90
C VAL A 157 10.27 -8.15 18.94
N ILE A 158 9.87 -7.63 17.80
CA ILE A 158 8.77 -6.66 17.67
C ILE A 158 7.71 -7.25 16.75
N GLN A 159 6.45 -7.25 17.16
CA GLN A 159 5.36 -7.67 16.28
C GLN A 159 5.26 -6.71 15.09
N PRO A 160 5.38 -7.21 13.85
CA PRO A 160 5.27 -6.38 12.66
C PRO A 160 3.92 -5.68 12.60
N ASN A 161 3.91 -4.44 12.13
CA ASN A 161 2.72 -3.69 11.78
C ASN A 161 3.03 -2.81 10.57
N PHE A 162 1.99 -2.20 9.98
CA PHE A 162 2.12 -1.35 8.80
C PHE A 162 3.22 -0.28 8.93
N TRP A 163 3.21 0.47 10.04
CA TRP A 163 4.15 1.59 10.25
C TRP A 163 5.58 1.11 10.49
N TRP A 164 5.72 0.04 11.21
CA TRP A 164 7.01 -0.56 11.52
C TRP A 164 7.70 -1.09 10.25
N LEU A 165 6.96 -1.83 9.41
CA LEU A 165 7.45 -2.27 8.11
C LEU A 165 7.81 -1.10 7.21
N LEU A 166 6.97 -0.06 7.19
CA LEU A 166 7.21 1.15 6.42
C LEU A 166 8.54 1.82 6.82
N ILE A 167 8.78 1.99 8.13
CA ILE A 167 10.01 2.62 8.63
C ILE A 167 11.24 1.80 8.24
N ILE A 168 11.22 0.47 8.46
CA ILE A 168 12.38 -0.37 8.14
C ILE A 168 12.67 -0.39 6.66
N LEU A 169 11.66 -0.58 5.82
CA LEU A 169 11.87 -0.55 4.38
C LEU A 169 12.32 0.83 3.89
N LEU A 170 11.85 1.90 4.53
CA LEU A 170 12.28 3.26 4.23
C LEU A 170 13.77 3.49 4.48
N LEU A 171 14.36 2.83 5.50
CA LEU A 171 15.80 2.93 5.77
C LEU A 171 16.67 2.48 4.58
N PHE A 172 16.14 1.67 3.68
CA PHE A 172 16.88 1.11 2.54
C PHE A 172 16.40 1.66 1.19
N SER A 173 15.09 1.87 1.00
CA SER A 173 14.50 2.16 -0.32
C SER A 173 14.81 3.55 -0.86
N TRP A 174 15.10 4.54 0.00
CA TRP A 174 15.45 5.91 -0.44
C TRP A 174 16.70 5.99 -1.31
N MET A 175 17.66 5.06 -1.14
CA MET A 175 18.92 5.04 -1.90
C MET A 175 18.70 4.86 -3.40
N GLY A 176 17.62 4.21 -3.82
CA GLY A 176 17.27 4.03 -5.23
C GLY A 176 17.09 5.34 -6.01
N TYR A 177 16.63 6.39 -5.34
CA TYR A 177 16.44 7.70 -5.96
C TYR A 177 17.71 8.55 -6.01
N VAL A 178 18.66 8.30 -5.10
CA VAL A 178 19.87 9.13 -4.95
C VAL A 178 20.68 9.16 -6.22
N GLY A 179 20.91 8.01 -6.85
CA GLY A 179 21.79 7.92 -8.04
C GLY A 179 21.32 8.80 -9.19
N VAL A 180 20.02 8.77 -9.47
CA VAL A 180 19.40 9.54 -10.56
C VAL A 180 19.49 11.05 -10.30
N VAL A 181 19.05 11.47 -9.11
CA VAL A 181 19.04 12.90 -8.73
C VAL A 181 20.46 13.46 -8.63
N ARG A 182 21.37 12.70 -8.03
CA ARG A 182 22.78 13.05 -7.94
C ARG A 182 23.39 13.29 -9.33
N ALA A 183 23.15 12.39 -10.28
CA ALA A 183 23.67 12.53 -11.64
C ALA A 183 23.16 13.81 -12.32
N GLU A 184 21.86 14.11 -12.20
CA GLU A 184 21.26 15.34 -12.74
C GLU A 184 21.86 16.60 -12.10
N PHE A 185 22.04 16.60 -10.78
CA PHE A 185 22.64 17.75 -10.08
C PHE A 185 24.11 17.94 -10.41
N LEU A 186 24.91 16.86 -10.53
CA LEU A 186 26.33 16.93 -10.95
C LEU A 186 26.47 17.53 -12.35
N ARG A 187 25.55 17.20 -13.26
CA ARG A 187 25.50 17.75 -14.62
C ARG A 187 25.07 19.21 -14.60
N ALA A 188 23.90 19.49 -14.00
CA ALA A 188 23.26 20.79 -14.10
C ALA A 188 23.95 21.89 -13.29
N ARG A 189 24.69 21.58 -12.21
CA ARG A 189 25.43 22.58 -11.42
C ARG A 189 26.51 23.32 -12.21
N ASN A 190 26.95 22.77 -13.35
CA ASN A 190 27.98 23.36 -14.22
C ASN A 190 27.38 24.19 -15.36
N PHE A 191 26.06 24.27 -15.50
CA PHE A 191 25.40 25.07 -16.52
C PHE A 191 25.59 26.58 -16.27
N ASP A 192 25.61 27.36 -17.34
CA ASP A 192 25.92 28.78 -17.29
C ASP A 192 24.93 29.57 -16.46
N TYR A 193 23.64 29.22 -16.47
CA TYR A 193 22.65 29.89 -15.64
C TYR A 193 22.89 29.67 -14.13
N VAL A 194 23.44 28.52 -13.74
CA VAL A 194 23.78 28.23 -12.34
C VAL A 194 25.05 29.03 -11.94
N ARG A 195 26.04 29.07 -12.83
CA ARG A 195 27.27 29.87 -12.62
C ARG A 195 26.95 31.37 -12.50
N ALA A 196 26.06 31.87 -13.38
CA ALA A 196 25.61 33.26 -13.31
C ALA A 196 24.87 33.56 -12.01
N ALA A 197 23.95 32.67 -11.57
CA ALA A 197 23.26 32.83 -10.29
C ALA A 197 24.24 32.88 -9.10
N LYS A 198 25.25 32.01 -9.09
CA LYS A 198 26.31 32.04 -8.07
C LYS A 198 27.14 33.35 -8.10
N ALA A 199 27.48 33.81 -9.28
CA ALA A 199 28.23 35.08 -9.44
C ALA A 199 27.41 36.29 -8.96
N LEU A 200 26.09 36.26 -9.08
CA LEU A 200 25.16 37.25 -8.56
C LEU A 200 24.88 37.13 -7.06
N GLY A 201 25.53 36.18 -6.35
CA GLY A 201 25.38 36.01 -4.91
C GLY A 201 24.09 35.29 -4.48
N VAL A 202 23.38 34.61 -5.40
CA VAL A 202 22.18 33.84 -5.04
C VAL A 202 22.55 32.69 -4.10
N SER A 203 21.80 32.51 -3.02
CA SER A 203 22.08 31.48 -2.00
C SER A 203 21.95 30.06 -2.57
N ASN A 204 22.76 29.15 -2.06
CA ASN A 204 22.77 27.73 -2.49
C ASN A 204 21.38 27.06 -2.38
N ILE A 205 20.62 27.40 -1.34
CA ILE A 205 19.26 26.87 -1.14
C ILE A 205 18.35 27.27 -2.29
N VAL A 206 18.37 28.55 -2.68
CA VAL A 206 17.57 29.04 -3.80
C VAL A 206 18.00 28.39 -5.11
N ILE A 207 19.30 28.22 -5.34
CA ILE A 207 19.82 27.55 -6.54
C ILE A 207 19.33 26.10 -6.59
N ILE A 208 19.41 25.37 -5.49
CA ILE A 208 18.96 23.98 -5.40
C ILE A 208 17.45 23.90 -5.70
N PHE A 209 16.62 24.62 -4.93
CA PHE A 209 15.16 24.43 -5.00
C PHE A 209 14.51 25.09 -6.21
N ARG A 210 15.02 26.25 -6.66
CA ARG A 210 14.38 27.02 -7.74
C ARG A 210 14.95 26.72 -9.12
N HIS A 211 16.22 26.36 -9.21
CA HIS A 211 16.91 26.21 -10.50
C HIS A 211 17.24 24.75 -10.85
N LEU A 212 17.63 23.92 -9.88
CA LEU A 212 18.09 22.56 -10.16
C LEU A 212 17.01 21.50 -9.92
N LEU A 213 16.32 21.57 -8.79
CA LEU A 213 15.33 20.57 -8.38
C LEU A 213 14.19 20.38 -9.39
N PRO A 214 13.60 21.43 -10.01
CA PRO A 214 12.54 21.23 -10.99
C PRO A 214 12.97 20.36 -12.18
N ASN A 215 14.21 20.50 -12.63
CA ASN A 215 14.75 19.70 -13.73
C ASN A 215 15.03 18.24 -13.30
N ALA A 216 15.56 18.04 -12.10
CA ALA A 216 15.82 16.71 -11.54
C ALA A 216 14.52 15.97 -11.22
N THR A 217 13.43 16.69 -10.90
CA THR A 217 12.13 16.09 -10.60
C THR A 217 11.55 15.35 -11.80
N VAL A 218 11.74 15.84 -13.02
CA VAL A 218 11.29 15.15 -14.24
C VAL A 218 11.90 13.76 -14.34
N ALA A 219 13.21 13.62 -14.14
CA ALA A 219 13.88 12.34 -14.13
C ALA A 219 13.38 11.43 -12.99
N THR A 220 13.13 12.01 -11.81
CA THR A 220 12.63 11.26 -10.63
C THR A 220 11.23 10.70 -10.84
N ILE A 221 10.32 11.49 -11.42
CA ILE A 221 8.94 11.07 -11.72
C ILE A 221 8.91 9.88 -12.68
N THR A 222 9.86 9.81 -13.62
CA THR A 222 10.00 8.66 -14.52
C THR A 222 10.22 7.32 -13.78
N PHE A 223 10.85 7.35 -12.61
CA PHE A 223 11.08 6.17 -11.78
C PHE A 223 9.92 5.82 -10.84
N LEU A 224 8.99 6.75 -10.62
CA LEU A 224 7.93 6.60 -9.63
C LEU A 224 7.07 5.35 -9.83
N PRO A 225 6.58 4.99 -11.04
CA PRO A 225 5.78 3.79 -11.25
C PRO A 225 6.54 2.51 -10.93
N PHE A 226 7.80 2.44 -11.32
CA PHE A 226 8.64 1.27 -11.07
C PHE A 226 8.92 1.11 -9.58
N SER A 227 9.20 2.21 -8.87
CA SER A 227 9.39 2.21 -7.43
C SER A 227 8.12 1.81 -6.68
N LEU A 228 6.96 2.27 -7.15
CA LEU A 228 5.67 1.91 -6.58
C LEU A 228 5.41 0.41 -6.75
N SER A 229 5.61 -0.13 -7.94
CA SER A 229 5.48 -1.56 -8.21
C SER A 229 6.48 -2.39 -7.40
N ALA A 230 7.72 -1.93 -7.27
CA ALA A 230 8.73 -2.58 -6.43
C ALA A 230 8.33 -2.58 -4.94
N SER A 231 7.80 -1.46 -4.42
CA SER A 231 7.34 -1.36 -3.03
C SER A 231 6.21 -2.34 -2.72
N VAL A 232 5.23 -2.46 -3.63
CA VAL A 232 4.14 -3.44 -3.53
C VAL A 232 4.66 -4.87 -3.60
N THR A 233 5.60 -5.14 -4.51
CA THR A 233 6.21 -6.47 -4.67
C THR A 233 6.98 -6.87 -3.41
N VAL A 234 7.74 -5.96 -2.82
CA VAL A 234 8.49 -6.21 -1.57
C VAL A 234 7.53 -6.52 -0.42
N LEU A 235 6.47 -5.72 -0.22
CA LEU A 235 5.46 -6.00 0.80
C LEU A 235 4.84 -7.38 0.60
N SER A 236 4.36 -7.68 -0.62
CA SER A 236 3.73 -8.96 -0.92
C SER A 236 4.68 -10.15 -0.74
N GLY A 237 5.96 -9.97 -1.08
CA GLY A 237 6.99 -10.98 -0.84
C GLY A 237 7.26 -11.23 0.65
N LEU A 238 7.29 -10.18 1.46
CA LEU A 238 7.44 -10.29 2.92
C LEU A 238 6.22 -10.95 3.56
N ASP A 239 5.03 -10.58 3.15
CA ASP A 239 3.78 -11.21 3.60
C ASP A 239 3.74 -12.70 3.24
N PHE A 240 4.16 -13.06 2.00
CA PHE A 240 4.28 -14.45 1.56
C PHE A 240 5.26 -15.27 2.42
N LEU A 241 6.34 -14.64 2.87
CA LEU A 241 7.35 -15.27 3.73
C LEU A 241 6.95 -15.27 5.23
N GLY A 242 5.87 -14.58 5.61
CA GLY A 242 5.42 -14.47 7.00
C GLY A 242 6.15 -13.40 7.83
N PHE A 243 6.89 -12.50 7.18
CA PHE A 243 7.62 -11.37 7.81
C PHE A 243 6.99 -10.02 7.49
N GLY A 244 5.82 -10.01 6.90
CA GLY A 244 5.08 -8.82 6.49
C GLY A 244 4.12 -8.31 7.56
N LEU A 245 2.87 -8.05 7.16
CA LEU A 245 1.81 -7.58 8.06
C LEU A 245 1.44 -8.65 9.10
N PRO A 246 0.82 -8.24 10.24
CA PRO A 246 0.40 -9.18 11.28
C PRO A 246 -0.51 -10.28 10.73
N PRO A 247 -0.48 -11.49 11.32
CA PRO A 247 -1.40 -12.57 10.97
C PRO A 247 -2.86 -12.10 11.04
N GLY A 248 -3.66 -12.47 10.06
CA GLY A 248 -5.06 -12.04 9.96
C GLY A 248 -5.28 -10.74 9.19
N SER A 249 -4.25 -9.95 8.92
CA SER A 249 -4.36 -8.79 8.04
C SER A 249 -4.82 -9.20 6.64
N ALA A 250 -5.49 -8.28 5.94
CA ALA A 250 -5.75 -8.49 4.53
C ALA A 250 -4.46 -8.27 3.74
N SER A 251 -3.87 -9.35 3.24
CA SER A 251 -2.63 -9.32 2.48
C SER A 251 -2.71 -10.21 1.26
N LEU A 252 -2.31 -9.69 0.11
CA LEU A 252 -2.24 -10.48 -1.13
C LEU A 252 -1.13 -11.53 -1.04
N GLY A 253 0.00 -11.21 -0.42
CA GLY A 253 1.11 -12.15 -0.23
C GLY A 253 0.77 -13.30 0.71
N GLU A 254 0.07 -13.03 1.82
CA GLU A 254 -0.44 -14.07 2.71
C GLU A 254 -1.41 -15.02 1.97
N MET A 255 -2.32 -14.49 1.16
CA MET A 255 -3.25 -15.31 0.40
C MET A 255 -2.55 -16.20 -0.63
N VAL A 256 -1.47 -15.72 -1.27
CA VAL A 256 -0.63 -16.57 -2.15
C VAL A 256 0.03 -17.68 -1.32
N ASN A 257 0.49 -17.39 -0.11
CA ASN A 257 1.07 -18.39 0.80
C ASN A 257 0.02 -19.43 1.25
N GLN A 258 -1.20 -18.99 1.58
CA GLN A 258 -2.30 -19.91 1.87
C GLN A 258 -2.61 -20.83 0.68
N GLY A 259 -2.60 -20.30 -0.56
CA GLY A 259 -2.79 -21.08 -1.77
C GLY A 259 -1.69 -22.13 -1.97
N ARG A 260 -0.43 -21.80 -1.64
CA ARG A 260 0.68 -22.76 -1.64
C ARG A 260 0.49 -23.89 -0.63
N ASN A 261 -0.04 -23.57 0.54
CA ASN A 261 -0.22 -24.54 1.64
C ASN A 261 -1.49 -25.38 1.48
N ASN A 262 -2.47 -24.92 0.68
CA ASN A 262 -3.76 -25.56 0.45
C ASN A 262 -3.98 -25.85 -1.05
N LEU A 263 -3.22 -26.80 -1.60
CA LEU A 263 -3.29 -27.14 -3.04
C LEU A 263 -4.67 -27.67 -3.48
N GLN A 264 -5.46 -28.22 -2.55
CA GLN A 264 -6.84 -28.62 -2.77
C GLN A 264 -7.80 -27.42 -2.97
N ALA A 265 -7.36 -26.21 -2.63
CA ALA A 265 -8.09 -24.96 -2.76
C ALA A 265 -7.41 -24.01 -3.77
N PRO A 266 -7.37 -24.35 -5.07
CA PRO A 266 -6.61 -23.62 -6.06
C PRO A 266 -7.05 -22.16 -6.24
N TRP A 267 -8.32 -21.84 -5.92
CA TRP A 267 -8.85 -20.48 -5.98
C TRP A 267 -8.05 -19.50 -5.11
N LEU A 268 -7.49 -19.93 -3.96
CA LEU A 268 -6.71 -19.06 -3.07
C LEU A 268 -5.45 -18.52 -3.76
N GLY A 269 -4.65 -19.42 -4.34
CA GLY A 269 -3.42 -19.04 -5.02
C GLY A 269 -3.68 -18.31 -6.34
N ILE A 270 -4.58 -18.85 -7.17
CA ILE A 270 -4.90 -18.33 -8.48
C ILE A 270 -5.46 -16.90 -8.40
N THR A 271 -6.49 -16.68 -7.59
CA THR A 271 -7.13 -15.35 -7.49
C THR A 271 -6.17 -14.30 -6.93
N SER A 272 -5.38 -14.64 -5.93
CA SER A 272 -4.41 -13.74 -5.32
C SER A 272 -3.27 -13.39 -6.29
N PHE A 273 -2.75 -14.39 -7.01
CA PHE A 273 -1.70 -14.20 -8.01
C PHE A 273 -2.18 -13.29 -9.15
N PHE A 274 -3.37 -13.57 -9.71
CA PHE A 274 -3.91 -12.74 -10.79
C PHE A 274 -4.25 -11.32 -10.31
N THR A 275 -4.76 -11.15 -9.09
CA THR A 275 -5.02 -9.83 -8.51
C THR A 275 -3.72 -9.04 -8.36
N LEU A 276 -2.65 -9.69 -7.89
CA LEU A 276 -1.34 -9.07 -7.73
C LEU A 276 -0.74 -8.70 -9.10
N GLY A 277 -0.80 -9.61 -10.06
CA GLY A 277 -0.34 -9.36 -11.44
C GLY A 277 -1.09 -8.23 -12.13
N LEU A 278 -2.42 -8.21 -11.99
CA LEU A 278 -3.26 -7.12 -12.52
C LEU A 278 -2.92 -5.78 -11.85
N MET A 279 -2.78 -5.76 -10.52
CA MET A 279 -2.42 -4.56 -9.77
C MET A 279 -1.07 -3.99 -10.22
N LEU A 280 -0.03 -4.83 -10.31
CA LEU A 280 1.29 -4.41 -10.75
C LEU A 280 1.27 -3.93 -12.20
N GLY A 281 0.55 -4.62 -13.09
CA GLY A 281 0.36 -4.20 -14.47
C GLY A 281 -0.31 -2.83 -14.57
N LEU A 282 -1.41 -2.61 -13.84
CA LEU A 282 -2.11 -1.32 -13.81
C LEU A 282 -1.23 -0.20 -13.27
N LEU A 283 -0.43 -0.46 -12.22
CA LEU A 283 0.51 0.53 -11.68
C LEU A 283 1.56 0.95 -12.72
N VAL A 284 2.10 0.01 -13.49
CA VAL A 284 3.04 0.32 -14.57
C VAL A 284 2.35 1.14 -15.67
N PHE A 285 1.17 0.72 -16.16
CA PHE A 285 0.45 1.45 -17.20
C PHE A 285 0.07 2.87 -16.78
N VAL A 286 -0.49 3.04 -15.58
CA VAL A 286 -0.82 4.36 -15.04
C VAL A 286 0.43 5.22 -14.90
N GLY A 287 1.51 4.63 -14.43
CA GLY A 287 2.76 5.34 -14.27
C GLY A 287 3.40 5.75 -15.60
N GLU A 288 3.34 4.90 -16.62
CA GLU A 288 3.80 5.27 -17.98
C GLU A 288 2.95 6.39 -18.57
N ALA A 289 1.63 6.36 -18.37
CA ALA A 289 0.74 7.43 -18.79
C ALA A 289 1.08 8.76 -18.11
N ILE A 290 1.36 8.74 -16.80
CA ILE A 290 1.78 9.94 -16.05
C ILE A 290 3.14 10.45 -16.57
N ARG A 291 4.10 9.55 -16.79
CA ARG A 291 5.41 9.91 -17.37
C ARG A 291 5.24 10.57 -18.72
N ASP A 292 4.43 9.97 -19.59
CA ASP A 292 4.21 10.46 -20.95
C ASP A 292 3.49 11.83 -20.97
N ALA A 293 2.57 12.06 -20.02
CA ALA A 293 1.89 13.36 -19.86
C ALA A 293 2.83 14.47 -19.33
N LEU A 294 3.86 14.10 -18.57
CA LEU A 294 4.83 15.03 -17.99
C LEU A 294 6.10 15.20 -18.84
N ASP A 295 6.26 14.46 -19.95
CA ASP A 295 7.40 14.60 -20.86
C ASP A 295 7.21 15.83 -21.76
N PRO A 296 7.99 16.92 -21.55
CA PRO A 296 7.87 18.12 -22.34
C PRO A 296 8.23 17.93 -23.82
N ARG A 297 8.91 16.85 -24.19
CA ARG A 297 9.32 16.56 -25.57
C ARG A 297 8.15 16.10 -26.44
N LYS A 298 7.08 15.56 -25.85
CA LYS A 298 5.87 15.11 -26.55
C LYS A 298 4.83 16.22 -26.78
N THR A 299 4.97 17.38 -26.13
CA THR A 299 4.04 18.50 -26.21
C THR A 299 4.23 19.33 -27.48
N PHE A 300 5.26 19.08 -28.28
CA PHE A 300 5.61 19.81 -29.51
C PHE A 300 5.41 18.99 -30.79
N LEU A 301 4.68 17.87 -30.74
CA LEU A 301 4.19 17.11 -31.89
C LEU A 301 2.65 17.13 -31.92
#